data_1a93a91139e26808428eea14a3643365
#
_entry.id   1a93a91139e26808428eea14a3643365
#
_cell.length_a   1.000
_cell.length_b   1.000
_cell.length_c   1.000
_cell.angle_alpha   90.00
_cell.angle_beta   90.00
_cell.angle_gamma   90.00
#
_symmetry.space_group_name_H-M   'P 1'
#
loop_
_entity.id
_entity.type
_entity.pdbx_description
1 polymer ?
#
loop_
_entity_poly.entity_id
_entity_poly.type
_entity_poly.pdbx_seq_one_letter_code
_entity_poly.pdbx_strand_id
1 'polypeptide(L)'
;VCWEVLHASGWQTDAHGNLLVRWRLGIRLDRTLRADMLAALTIERPVVYRLAGASRLTLYPAGQEKPLTLIVARDDARELADRLLPLEQPVVHRPHGGEKMVFAVLGANGLSTLALLALALRQSRPYAPDAQTLAFAHLSHLAAFAARWLPMGTAWMLVVTGWLFCISLARSAAQVAHYTVWRTAAQLGSRGGLLHRYEMRLCRAHLNYADLRRSPVTRALHYCPVFVTAGSCAPELPLFVWKEGTPLLQELLPGVALPPDTAPDITRRSMIYFLPAGLPLGPVSYTHLRAHETL
;
A
#
# COMPACT_ATOMS: atom_id res chain seq x y z
N VAL A 1 -14.64 -22.52 -6.27
CA VAL A 1 -13.19 -22.36 -6.08
C VAL A 1 -12.88 -21.75 -4.72
N CYS A 2 -13.45 -20.59 -4.33
CA CYS A 2 -13.16 -19.99 -3.02
C CYS A 2 -13.64 -20.85 -1.83
N TRP A 3 -14.76 -21.51 -1.97
CA TRP A 3 -15.33 -22.36 -0.93
C TRP A 3 -14.52 -23.66 -0.72
N GLU A 4 -14.06 -24.26 -1.81
CA GLU A 4 -13.20 -25.46 -1.78
C GLU A 4 -11.82 -25.13 -1.18
N VAL A 5 -11.25 -23.95 -1.47
CA VAL A 5 -9.97 -23.52 -0.89
C VAL A 5 -10.11 -23.27 0.61
N LEU A 6 -11.23 -22.71 1.07
CA LEU A 6 -11.52 -22.50 2.49
C LEU A 6 -11.61 -23.84 3.27
N HIS A 7 -12.16 -24.88 2.66
CA HIS A 7 -12.34 -26.20 3.31
C HIS A 7 -11.15 -27.15 3.12
N ALA A 8 -10.31 -26.90 2.09
CA ALA A 8 -9.17 -27.76 1.79
C ALA A 8 -7.89 -27.34 2.55
N SER A 9 -7.84 -26.14 3.11
CA SER A 9 -6.71 -25.65 3.89
C SER A 9 -6.99 -25.76 5.39
N GLY A 10 -6.32 -26.69 6.06
CA GLY A 10 -6.24 -26.74 7.51
C GLY A 10 -4.98 -26.06 8.01
N TRP A 11 -5.09 -25.29 9.06
CA TRP A 11 -3.93 -24.76 9.77
C TRP A 11 -3.94 -25.20 11.22
N GLN A 12 -2.76 -25.41 11.77
CA GLN A 12 -2.57 -25.79 13.15
C GLN A 12 -1.33 -25.10 13.70
N THR A 13 -1.40 -24.57 14.91
CA THR A 13 -0.24 -24.03 15.62
C THR A 13 0.31 -25.10 16.57
N ASP A 14 1.62 -25.30 16.54
CA ASP A 14 2.33 -26.16 17.49
C ASP A 14 2.50 -25.46 18.84
N ALA A 15 2.87 -26.24 19.88
CA ALA A 15 3.18 -25.75 21.23
C ALA A 15 4.31 -24.68 21.24
N HIS A 16 5.18 -24.70 20.25
CA HIS A 16 6.25 -23.72 20.05
C HIS A 16 5.84 -22.50 19.21
N GLY A 17 4.55 -22.35 18.87
CA GLY A 17 4.03 -21.25 18.05
C GLY A 17 4.30 -21.39 16.54
N ASN A 18 4.87 -22.52 16.09
CA ASN A 18 5.06 -22.73 14.66
C ASN A 18 3.72 -23.01 13.98
N LEU A 19 3.55 -22.44 12.79
CA LEU A 19 2.36 -22.64 11.97
C LEU A 19 2.56 -23.79 11.00
N LEU A 20 1.77 -24.84 11.15
CA LEU A 20 1.68 -25.94 10.21
C LEU A 20 0.45 -25.73 9.32
N VAL A 21 0.66 -25.61 8.01
CA VAL A 21 -0.41 -25.48 7.02
C VAL A 21 -0.45 -26.71 6.15
N ARG A 22 -1.66 -27.27 6.03
CA ARG A 22 -1.93 -28.47 5.24
C ARG A 22 -2.94 -28.15 4.14
N TRP A 23 -2.57 -28.41 2.90
CA TRP A 23 -3.48 -28.36 1.77
C TRP A 23 -3.84 -29.79 1.32
N ARG A 24 -5.14 -30.03 1.13
CA ARG A 24 -5.66 -31.33 0.69
C ARG A 24 -6.46 -31.20 -0.60
N LEU A 25 -5.89 -30.57 -1.60
CA LEU A 25 -6.48 -30.48 -2.95
C LEU A 25 -5.75 -31.45 -3.88
N GLY A 26 -6.12 -32.75 -3.84
CA GLY A 26 -5.52 -33.78 -4.67
C GLY A 26 -4.06 -34.11 -4.34
N ILE A 27 -3.26 -33.09 -4.03
CA ILE A 27 -1.87 -33.19 -3.58
C ILE A 27 -1.83 -32.74 -2.13
N ARG A 28 -1.27 -33.58 -1.26
CA ARG A 28 -1.02 -33.22 0.14
C ARG A 28 0.25 -32.39 0.19
N LEU A 29 0.11 -31.13 0.54
CA LEU A 29 1.23 -30.19 0.72
C LEU A 29 1.22 -29.72 2.18
N ASP A 30 2.23 -30.12 2.93
CA ASP A 30 2.43 -29.69 4.31
C ASP A 30 3.56 -28.64 4.31
N ARG A 31 3.31 -27.47 4.87
CA ARG A 31 4.32 -26.41 5.01
C ARG A 31 4.35 -25.93 6.45
N THR A 32 5.52 -25.90 7.04
CA THR A 32 5.73 -25.40 8.40
C THR A 32 6.41 -24.03 8.32
N LEU A 33 5.82 -23.04 8.98
CA LEU A 33 6.41 -21.72 9.16
C LEU A 33 6.78 -21.56 10.63
N ARG A 34 8.05 -21.32 10.92
CA ARG A 34 8.53 -21.06 12.28
C ARG A 34 8.14 -19.63 12.69
N ALA A 35 7.71 -19.47 13.93
CA ALA A 35 7.26 -18.17 14.45
C ALA A 35 8.40 -17.14 14.49
N ASP A 36 9.62 -17.57 14.82
CA ASP A 36 10.83 -16.72 14.84
C ASP A 36 11.30 -16.23 13.46
N MET A 37 10.87 -16.91 12.39
CA MET A 37 11.18 -16.55 11.00
C MET A 37 10.11 -15.69 10.34
N LEU A 38 9.10 -15.25 11.07
CA LEU A 38 8.05 -14.39 10.51
C LEU A 38 8.49 -12.93 10.49
N ALA A 39 8.72 -12.38 9.31
CA ALA A 39 9.08 -10.96 9.15
C ALA A 39 7.87 -10.05 9.09
N ALA A 40 6.81 -10.48 8.42
CA ALA A 40 5.59 -9.69 8.27
C ALA A 40 4.38 -10.58 8.06
N LEU A 41 3.21 -10.02 8.37
CA LEU A 41 1.93 -10.59 7.98
C LEU A 41 1.00 -9.49 7.45
N THR A 42 0.16 -9.84 6.47
CA THR A 42 -0.89 -8.97 5.96
C THR A 42 -2.24 -9.67 6.01
N ILE A 43 -3.25 -8.94 6.46
CA ILE A 43 -4.66 -9.36 6.42
C ILE A 43 -5.36 -8.43 5.44
N GLU A 44 -5.82 -8.97 4.33
CA GLU A 44 -6.55 -8.21 3.31
C GLU A 44 -8.00 -8.66 3.25
N ARG A 45 -8.90 -7.67 3.17
CA ARG A 45 -10.34 -7.89 3.10
C ARG A 45 -10.99 -6.99 2.04
N PRO A 46 -10.79 -7.30 0.75
CA PRO A 46 -11.55 -6.66 -0.31
C PRO A 46 -13.05 -6.92 -0.14
N VAL A 47 -13.87 -6.10 -0.80
CA VAL A 47 -15.34 -6.17 -0.67
C VAL A 47 -15.88 -7.59 -0.87
N VAL A 48 -15.37 -8.32 -1.86
CA VAL A 48 -15.80 -9.70 -2.17
C VAL A 48 -15.56 -10.64 -0.99
N TYR A 49 -14.37 -10.59 -0.36
CA TYR A 49 -14.07 -11.41 0.81
C TYR A 49 -14.88 -10.99 2.04
N ARG A 50 -15.19 -9.69 2.16
CA ARG A 50 -16.06 -9.19 3.25
C ARG A 50 -17.46 -9.74 3.17
N LEU A 51 -18.03 -9.83 1.96
CA LEU A 51 -19.34 -10.44 1.72
C LEU A 51 -19.33 -11.95 2.01
N ALA A 52 -18.23 -12.62 1.71
CA ALA A 52 -18.06 -14.04 1.99
C ALA A 52 -17.65 -14.36 3.45
N GLY A 53 -17.50 -13.35 4.32
CA GLY A 53 -17.01 -13.54 5.70
C GLY A 53 -15.55 -13.98 5.80
N ALA A 54 -14.80 -13.94 4.69
CA ALA A 54 -13.43 -14.41 4.57
C ALA A 54 -12.39 -13.28 4.69
N SER A 55 -11.14 -13.66 4.89
CA SER A 55 -9.96 -12.81 4.87
C SER A 55 -8.82 -13.53 4.18
N ARG A 56 -8.02 -12.79 3.42
CA ARG A 56 -6.76 -13.27 2.89
C ARG A 56 -5.67 -12.93 3.89
N LEU A 57 -5.04 -13.94 4.46
CA LEU A 57 -3.88 -13.81 5.32
C LEU A 57 -2.64 -14.19 4.51
N THR A 58 -1.67 -13.30 4.41
CA THR A 58 -0.39 -13.57 3.78
C THR A 58 0.72 -13.40 4.81
N LEU A 59 1.53 -14.44 4.95
CA LEU A 59 2.64 -14.52 5.88
C LEU A 59 3.95 -14.43 5.09
N TYR A 60 4.84 -13.54 5.50
CA TYR A 60 6.12 -13.28 4.84
C TYR A 60 7.26 -13.74 5.74
N PRO A 61 7.96 -14.84 5.38
CA PRO A 61 9.15 -15.28 6.10
C PRO A 61 10.31 -14.27 5.96
N ALA A 62 11.20 -14.23 6.93
CA ALA A 62 12.38 -13.36 6.91
C ALA A 62 13.42 -13.78 5.87
N GLY A 63 13.47 -15.06 5.52
CA GLY A 63 14.36 -15.61 4.51
C GLY A 63 13.85 -15.43 3.08
N GLN A 64 14.53 -16.08 2.13
CA GLN A 64 14.14 -16.07 0.70
C GLN A 64 12.97 -17.00 0.36
N GLU A 65 12.26 -17.48 1.34
CA GLU A 65 11.11 -18.34 1.13
C GLU A 65 9.93 -17.55 0.54
N LYS A 66 9.14 -18.23 -0.30
CA LYS A 66 7.94 -17.65 -0.88
C LYS A 66 6.90 -17.35 0.20
N PRO A 67 6.17 -16.23 0.10
CA PRO A 67 5.11 -15.90 1.02
C PRO A 67 4.04 -17.01 1.05
N LEU A 68 3.46 -17.22 2.22
CA LEU A 68 2.40 -18.19 2.45
C LEU A 68 1.06 -17.46 2.51
N THR A 69 0.18 -17.72 1.54
CA THR A 69 -1.14 -17.10 1.49
C THR A 69 -2.22 -18.11 1.88
N LEU A 70 -3.06 -17.71 2.83
CA LEU A 70 -4.20 -18.47 3.33
C LEU A 70 -5.48 -17.66 3.14
N ILE A 71 -6.57 -18.33 2.82
CA ILE A 71 -7.91 -17.76 2.85
C ILE A 71 -8.63 -18.43 4.01
N VAL A 72 -8.92 -17.66 5.05
CA VAL A 72 -9.52 -18.15 6.29
C VAL A 72 -10.71 -17.30 6.70
N ALA A 73 -11.52 -17.78 7.63
CA ALA A 73 -12.59 -16.97 8.18
C ALA A 73 -12.03 -15.72 8.87
N ARG A 74 -12.88 -14.71 9.00
CA ARG A 74 -12.47 -13.40 9.54
C ARG A 74 -11.83 -13.48 10.91
N ASP A 75 -12.46 -14.24 11.78
CA ASP A 75 -12.08 -14.31 13.20
C ASP A 75 -10.85 -15.17 13.37
N ASP A 76 -10.74 -16.26 12.61
CA ASP A 76 -9.55 -17.11 12.56
C ASP A 76 -8.32 -16.35 12.07
N ALA A 77 -8.48 -15.45 11.05
CA ALA A 77 -7.37 -14.62 10.56
C ALA A 77 -6.82 -13.70 11.65
N ARG A 78 -7.70 -13.14 12.48
CA ARG A 78 -7.29 -12.28 13.60
C ARG A 78 -6.65 -13.07 14.73
N GLU A 79 -7.29 -14.17 15.12
CA GLU A 79 -6.75 -15.06 16.15
C GLU A 79 -5.35 -15.55 15.79
N LEU A 80 -5.17 -15.99 14.54
CA LEU A 80 -3.86 -16.42 14.05
C LEU A 80 -2.83 -15.28 14.04
N ALA A 81 -3.24 -14.08 13.60
CA ALA A 81 -2.37 -12.92 13.62
C ALA A 81 -1.98 -12.49 15.04
N ASP A 82 -2.91 -12.56 16.00
CA ASP A 82 -2.66 -12.22 17.39
C ASP A 82 -1.81 -13.28 18.12
N ARG A 83 -1.89 -14.54 17.70
CA ARG A 83 -1.01 -15.61 18.19
C ARG A 83 0.42 -15.49 17.66
N LEU A 84 0.57 -15.17 16.36
CA LEU A 84 1.89 -15.06 15.71
C LEU A 84 2.61 -13.74 16.06
N LEU A 85 1.87 -12.64 16.10
CA LEU A 85 2.37 -11.30 16.43
C LEU A 85 1.39 -10.63 17.41
N PRO A 86 1.55 -10.83 18.74
CA PRO A 86 0.64 -10.30 19.75
C PRO A 86 0.70 -8.79 19.86
N LEU A 87 -0.47 -8.16 19.99
CA LEU A 87 -0.63 -6.70 20.18
C LEU A 87 -0.52 -6.35 21.67
N GLU A 88 0.70 -6.25 22.18
CA GLU A 88 0.95 -5.83 23.56
C GLU A 88 1.19 -4.31 23.63
N GLN A 89 0.40 -3.62 24.44
CA GLN A 89 0.53 -2.18 24.78
C GLN A 89 0.90 -1.29 23.56
N PRO A 90 0.03 -1.15 22.56
CA PRO A 90 0.37 -0.41 21.36
C PRO A 90 0.39 1.10 21.61
N VAL A 91 1.45 1.77 21.20
CA VAL A 91 1.45 3.21 20.97
C VAL A 91 0.75 3.44 19.63
N VAL A 92 -0.42 4.07 19.66
CA VAL A 92 -1.27 4.24 18.47
C VAL A 92 -1.20 5.68 17.98
N HIS A 93 -0.79 5.87 16.74
CA HIS A 93 -0.88 7.13 16.03
C HIS A 93 -2.07 7.11 15.06
N ARG A 94 -2.91 8.15 15.14
CA ARG A 94 -4.04 8.39 14.24
C ARG A 94 -3.79 9.66 13.45
N PRO A 95 -3.42 9.57 12.17
CA PRO A 95 -3.18 10.75 11.35
C PRO A 95 -4.37 11.69 11.31
N HIS A 96 -4.08 12.98 11.37
CA HIS A 96 -5.09 14.04 11.23
C HIS A 96 -5.60 14.12 9.79
N GLY A 97 -6.72 14.84 9.57
CA GLY A 97 -7.33 14.97 8.26
C GLY A 97 -6.37 15.53 7.19
N GLY A 98 -5.54 16.51 7.55
CA GLY A 98 -4.52 17.08 6.67
C GLY A 98 -3.44 16.09 6.26
N GLU A 99 -2.94 15.30 7.19
CA GLU A 99 -1.95 14.23 6.92
C GLU A 99 -2.54 13.16 5.98
N LYS A 100 -3.79 12.76 6.23
CA LYS A 100 -4.51 11.82 5.34
C LYS A 100 -4.68 12.37 3.94
N MET A 101 -4.98 13.67 3.82
CA MET A 101 -5.12 14.33 2.52
C MET A 101 -3.79 14.35 1.76
N VAL A 102 -2.71 14.73 2.43
CA VAL A 102 -1.36 14.69 1.84
C VAL A 102 -1.01 13.27 1.40
N PHE A 103 -1.28 12.27 2.23
CA PHE A 103 -1.04 10.86 1.91
C PHE A 103 -1.88 10.42 0.70
N ALA A 104 -3.15 10.85 0.64
CA ALA A 104 -4.04 10.55 -0.48
C ALA A 104 -3.53 11.18 -1.79
N VAL A 105 -3.08 12.43 -1.75
CA VAL A 105 -2.53 13.13 -2.93
C VAL A 105 -1.24 12.45 -3.41
N LEU A 106 -0.34 12.09 -2.49
CA LEU A 106 0.91 11.43 -2.84
C LEU A 106 0.72 9.98 -3.35
N GLY A 107 -0.34 9.30 -2.88
CA GLY A 107 -0.71 7.97 -3.34
C GLY A 107 -1.50 7.96 -4.65
N ALA A 108 -1.94 9.12 -5.14
CA ALA A 108 -2.73 9.22 -6.36
C ALA A 108 -1.85 8.94 -7.60
N ASN A 109 -2.09 7.80 -8.25
CA ASN A 109 -1.39 7.39 -9.47
C ASN A 109 -2.37 7.32 -10.64
N GLY A 110 -2.29 8.30 -11.55
CA GLY A 110 -3.19 8.41 -12.70
C GLY A 110 -3.08 7.25 -13.69
N LEU A 111 -1.88 6.71 -13.93
CA LEU A 111 -1.67 5.60 -14.89
C LEU A 111 -2.33 4.30 -14.41
N SER A 112 -2.14 3.95 -13.13
CA SER A 112 -2.80 2.77 -12.57
C SER A 112 -4.32 2.92 -12.55
N THR A 113 -4.82 4.14 -12.36
CA THR A 113 -6.25 4.46 -12.39
C THR A 113 -6.79 4.33 -13.81
N LEU A 114 -6.07 4.79 -14.82
CA LEU A 114 -6.45 4.63 -16.23
C LEU A 114 -6.55 3.15 -16.61
N ALA A 115 -5.56 2.33 -16.26
CA ALA A 115 -5.56 0.90 -16.53
C ALA A 115 -6.74 0.19 -15.88
N LEU A 116 -7.03 0.48 -14.60
CA LEU A 116 -8.16 -0.08 -13.88
C LEU A 116 -9.52 0.37 -14.46
N LEU A 117 -9.62 1.64 -14.84
CA LEU A 117 -10.83 2.16 -15.47
C LEU A 117 -11.08 1.51 -16.83
N ALA A 118 -10.04 1.38 -17.66
CA ALA A 118 -10.14 0.70 -18.94
C ALA A 118 -10.59 -0.77 -18.78
N LEU A 119 -10.01 -1.45 -17.79
CA LEU A 119 -10.40 -2.82 -17.45
C LEU A 119 -11.86 -2.90 -16.96
N ALA A 120 -12.25 -2.00 -16.05
CA ALA A 120 -13.62 -1.95 -15.53
C ALA A 120 -14.65 -1.68 -16.63
N LEU A 121 -14.39 -0.72 -17.51
CA LEU A 121 -15.23 -0.42 -18.67
C LEU A 121 -15.31 -1.62 -19.65
N ARG A 122 -14.20 -2.32 -19.85
CA ARG A 122 -14.18 -3.53 -20.67
C ARG A 122 -15.03 -4.65 -20.05
N GLN A 123 -14.91 -4.86 -18.75
CA GLN A 123 -15.65 -5.90 -18.04
C GLN A 123 -17.14 -5.56 -17.84
N SER A 124 -17.50 -4.27 -17.83
CA SER A 124 -18.89 -3.82 -17.68
C SER A 124 -19.73 -4.04 -18.94
N ARG A 125 -19.12 -4.24 -20.12
CA ARG A 125 -19.83 -4.40 -21.41
C ARG A 125 -20.99 -5.40 -21.36
N PRO A 126 -20.86 -6.62 -20.81
CA PRO A 126 -21.95 -7.59 -20.80
C PRO A 126 -23.10 -7.19 -19.85
N TYR A 127 -22.86 -6.32 -18.86
CA TYR A 127 -23.83 -5.94 -17.84
C TYR A 127 -24.39 -4.54 -18.04
N ALA A 128 -23.60 -3.65 -18.64
CA ALA A 128 -23.97 -2.24 -18.88
C ALA A 128 -23.35 -1.77 -20.21
N PRO A 129 -23.93 -2.15 -21.35
CA PRO A 129 -23.37 -1.84 -22.67
C PRO A 129 -23.24 -0.33 -22.92
N ASP A 130 -24.13 0.47 -22.35
CA ASP A 130 -24.15 1.92 -22.51
C ASP A 130 -23.20 2.67 -21.55
N ALA A 131 -22.50 1.99 -20.64
CA ALA A 131 -21.63 2.63 -19.67
C ALA A 131 -20.50 3.43 -20.34
N GLN A 132 -19.97 2.93 -21.46
CA GLN A 132 -18.91 3.62 -22.22
C GLN A 132 -19.45 4.86 -22.92
N THR A 133 -20.62 4.77 -23.53
CA THR A 133 -21.28 5.88 -24.22
C THR A 133 -21.65 6.99 -23.26
N LEU A 134 -22.19 6.64 -22.08
CA LEU A 134 -22.49 7.61 -21.00
C LEU A 134 -21.23 8.28 -20.48
N ALA A 135 -20.17 7.52 -20.20
CA ALA A 135 -18.90 8.10 -19.74
C ALA A 135 -18.31 9.08 -20.79
N PHE A 136 -18.34 8.69 -22.06
CA PHE A 136 -17.86 9.54 -23.15
C PHE A 136 -18.75 10.78 -23.31
N ALA A 137 -20.06 10.66 -23.20
CA ALA A 137 -20.98 11.78 -23.25
C ALA A 137 -20.70 12.82 -22.16
N HIS A 138 -20.51 12.37 -20.91
CA HIS A 138 -20.15 13.27 -19.83
C HIS A 138 -18.81 13.98 -20.06
N LEU A 139 -17.78 13.24 -20.49
CA LEU A 139 -16.47 13.83 -20.79
C LEU A 139 -16.55 14.83 -21.96
N SER A 140 -17.34 14.54 -22.99
CA SER A 140 -17.53 15.44 -24.13
C SER A 140 -18.24 16.74 -23.77
N HIS A 141 -19.24 16.69 -22.88
CA HIS A 141 -19.85 17.89 -22.35
C HIS A 141 -18.89 18.78 -21.58
N LEU A 142 -18.06 18.17 -20.71
CA LEU A 142 -17.03 18.89 -19.96
C LEU A 142 -15.95 19.48 -20.91
N ALA A 143 -15.54 18.72 -21.92
CA ALA A 143 -14.57 19.18 -22.90
C ALA A 143 -15.13 20.33 -23.76
N ALA A 144 -16.38 20.27 -24.17
CA ALA A 144 -17.05 21.36 -24.91
C ALA A 144 -17.18 22.62 -24.03
N PHE A 145 -17.42 22.49 -22.73
CA PHE A 145 -17.39 23.63 -21.82
C PHE A 145 -16.00 24.25 -21.72
N ALA A 146 -14.96 23.43 -21.54
CA ALA A 146 -13.57 23.88 -21.46
C ALA A 146 -13.07 24.48 -22.78
N ALA A 147 -13.59 24.01 -23.92
CA ALA A 147 -13.26 24.49 -25.26
C ALA A 147 -13.74 25.93 -25.53
N ARG A 148 -14.55 26.52 -24.65
CA ARG A 148 -14.90 27.95 -24.72
C ARG A 148 -13.70 28.88 -24.47
N TRP A 149 -12.69 28.40 -23.77
CA TRP A 149 -11.50 29.17 -23.42
C TRP A 149 -10.19 28.56 -23.95
N LEU A 150 -10.22 27.28 -24.38
CA LEU A 150 -9.04 26.53 -24.79
C LEU A 150 -9.27 25.85 -26.14
N PRO A 151 -8.21 25.63 -26.94
CA PRO A 151 -8.31 24.80 -28.13
C PRO A 151 -8.88 23.43 -27.80
N MET A 152 -9.70 22.84 -28.67
CA MET A 152 -10.45 21.60 -28.43
C MET A 152 -9.56 20.43 -27.94
N GLY A 153 -8.36 20.28 -28.53
CA GLY A 153 -7.43 19.23 -28.13
C GLY A 153 -6.91 19.39 -26.69
N THR A 154 -6.56 20.63 -26.30
CA THR A 154 -6.11 20.93 -24.93
C THR A 154 -7.25 20.79 -23.91
N ALA A 155 -8.47 21.18 -24.29
CA ALA A 155 -9.66 20.99 -23.48
C ALA A 155 -9.91 19.51 -23.16
N TRP A 156 -9.84 18.64 -24.16
CA TRP A 156 -9.94 17.19 -23.97
C TRP A 156 -8.84 16.63 -23.06
N MET A 157 -7.58 17.01 -23.29
CA MET A 157 -6.47 16.56 -22.43
C MET A 157 -6.67 16.99 -21.00
N LEU A 158 -7.08 18.24 -20.76
CA LEU A 158 -7.30 18.76 -19.40
C LEU A 158 -8.45 18.03 -18.70
N VAL A 159 -9.58 17.83 -19.39
CA VAL A 159 -10.76 17.14 -18.82
C VAL A 159 -10.45 15.69 -18.49
N VAL A 160 -9.83 14.96 -19.40
CA VAL A 160 -9.47 13.54 -19.17
C VAL A 160 -8.45 13.41 -18.03
N THR A 161 -7.41 14.26 -18.03
CA THR A 161 -6.39 14.24 -16.96
C THR A 161 -6.99 14.62 -15.62
N GLY A 162 -7.80 15.66 -15.54
CA GLY A 162 -8.48 16.10 -14.34
C GLY A 162 -9.42 15.03 -13.79
N TRP A 163 -10.19 14.37 -14.66
CA TRP A 163 -11.11 13.30 -14.28
C TRP A 163 -10.37 12.07 -13.73
N LEU A 164 -9.29 11.65 -14.41
CA LEU A 164 -8.43 10.58 -13.93
C LEU A 164 -7.78 10.92 -12.59
N PHE A 165 -7.36 12.16 -12.41
CA PHE A 165 -6.80 12.62 -11.14
C PHE A 165 -7.84 12.58 -10.02
N CYS A 166 -9.07 13.04 -10.25
CA CYS A 166 -10.16 12.99 -9.28
C CYS A 166 -10.48 11.54 -8.86
N ILE A 167 -10.58 10.61 -9.82
CA ILE A 167 -10.82 9.19 -9.52
C ILE A 167 -9.64 8.60 -8.73
N SER A 168 -8.41 8.92 -9.14
CA SER A 168 -7.20 8.46 -8.46
C SER A 168 -7.14 8.98 -7.03
N LEU A 169 -7.47 10.24 -6.83
CA LEU A 169 -7.54 10.87 -5.51
C LEU A 169 -8.63 10.22 -4.63
N ALA A 170 -9.82 10.03 -5.17
CA ALA A 170 -10.92 9.37 -4.45
C ALA A 170 -10.56 7.94 -4.04
N ARG A 171 -9.91 7.19 -4.93
CA ARG A 171 -9.41 5.85 -4.65
C ARG A 171 -8.34 5.87 -3.55
N SER A 172 -7.37 6.78 -3.65
CA SER A 172 -6.31 6.92 -2.65
C SER A 172 -6.88 7.36 -1.30
N ALA A 173 -7.82 8.31 -1.28
CA ALA A 173 -8.53 8.72 -0.08
C ALA A 173 -9.31 7.55 0.57
N ALA A 174 -9.94 6.69 -0.25
CA ALA A 174 -10.60 5.49 0.24
C ALA A 174 -9.61 4.46 0.85
N GLN A 175 -8.36 4.41 0.37
CA GLN A 175 -7.32 3.56 0.96
C GLN A 175 -6.81 4.10 2.30
N VAL A 176 -6.75 5.42 2.46
CA VAL A 176 -6.31 6.09 3.69
C VAL A 176 -7.46 6.26 4.70
N ALA A 177 -8.69 5.94 4.31
CA ALA A 177 -9.83 5.98 5.23
C ALA A 177 -9.60 5.04 6.43
N HIS A 178 -9.89 5.54 7.64
CA HIS A 178 -9.68 4.82 8.90
C HIS A 178 -8.23 4.38 9.13
N TYR A 179 -7.27 5.08 8.53
CA TYR A 179 -5.86 4.76 8.66
C TYR A 179 -5.40 4.96 10.12
N THR A 180 -4.74 3.94 10.65
CA THR A 180 -4.12 3.97 11.96
C THR A 180 -2.81 3.21 11.92
N VAL A 181 -1.82 3.72 12.62
CA VAL A 181 -0.50 3.12 12.78
C VAL A 181 -0.29 2.81 14.25
N TRP A 182 0.36 1.72 14.55
CA TRP A 182 0.75 1.39 15.92
C TRP A 182 2.15 0.81 15.97
N ARG A 183 2.75 0.98 17.12
CA ARG A 183 4.03 0.40 17.48
C ARG A 183 3.89 -0.32 18.82
N THR A 184 4.48 -1.50 18.91
CA THR A 184 4.74 -2.22 20.16
C THR A 184 6.24 -2.45 20.35
N ALA A 185 6.65 -3.10 21.42
CA ALA A 185 8.03 -3.52 21.61
C ALA A 185 8.52 -4.44 20.48
N ALA A 186 7.68 -5.39 20.05
CA ALA A 186 8.05 -6.45 19.11
C ALA A 186 7.63 -6.17 17.67
N GLN A 187 6.64 -5.31 17.43
CA GLN A 187 6.06 -5.12 16.10
C GLN A 187 5.71 -3.67 15.78
N LEU A 188 5.61 -3.41 14.49
CA LEU A 188 5.12 -2.19 13.88
C LEU A 188 3.98 -2.56 12.96
N GLY A 189 2.89 -1.81 12.95
CA GLY A 189 1.79 -2.14 12.08
C GLY A 189 0.96 -0.95 11.64
N SER A 190 0.20 -1.17 10.59
CA SER A 190 -0.82 -0.25 10.13
C SER A 190 -2.07 -0.96 9.67
N ARG A 191 -3.19 -0.27 9.74
CA ARG A 191 -4.45 -0.71 9.18
C ARG A 191 -5.18 0.45 8.54
N GLY A 192 -5.97 0.17 7.53
CA GLY A 192 -6.75 1.20 6.86
C GLY A 192 -7.66 0.63 5.78
N GLY A 193 -8.20 1.55 4.98
CA GLY A 193 -9.01 1.23 3.82
C GLY A 193 -10.52 1.17 4.10
N LEU A 194 -11.28 1.71 3.16
CA LEU A 194 -12.75 1.69 3.18
C LEU A 194 -13.29 0.50 2.35
N LEU A 195 -12.92 0.45 1.09
CA LEU A 195 -13.33 -0.61 0.16
C LEU A 195 -12.45 -1.84 0.29
N HIS A 196 -11.15 -1.66 0.30
CA HIS A 196 -10.15 -2.68 0.52
C HIS A 196 -9.54 -2.47 1.91
N ARG A 197 -10.08 -3.18 2.90
CA ARG A 197 -9.52 -3.14 4.25
C ARG A 197 -8.27 -3.98 4.31
N TYR A 198 -7.22 -3.40 4.85
CA TYR A 198 -5.96 -4.10 5.08
C TYR A 198 -5.45 -3.84 6.50
N GLU A 199 -4.77 -4.80 7.02
CA GLU A 199 -3.98 -4.73 8.24
C GLU A 199 -2.64 -5.37 7.95
N MET A 200 -1.56 -4.69 8.27
CA MET A 200 -0.22 -5.19 8.08
C MET A 200 0.55 -5.06 9.38
N ARG A 201 1.25 -6.11 9.75
CA ARG A 201 2.11 -6.17 10.94
C ARG A 201 3.50 -6.60 10.51
N LEU A 202 4.52 -5.86 10.95
CA LEU A 202 5.93 -6.12 10.71
C LEU A 202 6.60 -6.48 12.03
N CYS A 203 7.39 -7.53 12.03
CA CYS A 203 8.24 -7.87 13.16
C CYS A 203 9.45 -6.90 13.19
N ARG A 204 9.67 -6.23 14.32
CA ARG A 204 10.75 -5.25 14.46
C ARG A 204 12.14 -5.87 14.35
N ALA A 205 12.30 -7.12 14.80
CA ALA A 205 13.58 -7.84 14.69
C ALA A 205 14.01 -8.08 13.23
N HIS A 206 13.08 -8.04 12.27
CA HIS A 206 13.32 -8.29 10.86
C HIS A 206 13.13 -7.06 9.98
N LEU A 207 13.11 -5.85 10.57
CA LEU A 207 13.07 -4.60 9.81
C LEU A 207 14.37 -4.43 9.04
N ASN A 208 14.26 -4.19 7.74
CA ASN A 208 15.42 -4.01 6.87
C ASN A 208 15.79 -2.54 6.74
N TYR A 209 14.83 -1.69 6.37
CA TYR A 209 15.05 -0.27 6.21
C TYR A 209 13.73 0.52 6.31
N ALA A 210 13.88 1.79 6.62
CA ALA A 210 12.83 2.79 6.49
C ALA A 210 13.16 3.71 5.31
N ASP A 211 12.22 3.86 4.39
CA ASP A 211 12.36 4.70 3.20
C ASP A 211 11.58 6.01 3.40
N LEU A 212 12.30 7.13 3.36
CA LEU A 212 11.73 8.47 3.44
C LEU A 212 11.69 9.06 2.02
N ARG A 213 10.50 9.12 1.44
CA ARG A 213 10.34 9.57 0.05
C ARG A 213 10.16 11.08 -0.03
N ARG A 214 11.16 11.75 -0.58
CA ARG A 214 11.13 13.20 -0.80
C ARG A 214 10.93 13.51 -2.27
N SER A 215 9.78 14.05 -2.63
CA SER A 215 9.48 14.62 -3.95
C SER A 215 9.53 16.16 -3.88
N PRO A 216 9.60 16.88 -5.01
CA PRO A 216 9.49 18.34 -5.00
C PRO A 216 8.22 18.85 -4.30
N VAL A 217 7.11 18.15 -4.48
CA VAL A 217 5.83 18.47 -3.84
C VAL A 217 5.89 18.26 -2.32
N THR A 218 6.48 17.14 -1.87
CA THR A 218 6.61 16.86 -0.42
C THR A 218 7.55 17.85 0.27
N ARG A 219 8.62 18.27 -0.42
CA ARG A 219 9.50 19.34 0.09
C ARG A 219 8.76 20.68 0.25
N ALA A 220 7.98 21.07 -0.75
CA ALA A 220 7.20 22.31 -0.68
C ALA A 220 6.15 22.30 0.45
N LEU A 221 5.63 21.13 0.77
CA LEU A 221 4.63 20.94 1.83
C LEU A 221 5.26 20.65 3.21
N HIS A 222 6.56 20.45 3.29
CA HIS A 222 7.28 20.00 4.50
C HIS A 222 6.76 18.69 5.10
N TYR A 223 6.32 17.78 4.21
CA TYR A 223 5.86 16.44 4.58
C TYR A 223 6.69 15.38 3.87
N CYS A 224 7.00 14.30 4.57
CA CYS A 224 7.75 13.17 4.04
C CYS A 224 6.99 11.87 4.33
N PRO A 225 6.51 11.15 3.32
CA PRO A 225 5.92 9.84 3.53
C PRO A 225 7.01 8.84 3.90
N VAL A 226 6.74 8.05 4.94
CA VAL A 226 7.63 7.05 5.49
C VAL A 226 7.09 5.67 5.18
N PHE A 227 7.93 4.84 4.57
CA PHE A 227 7.64 3.44 4.27
C PHE A 227 8.65 2.56 5.00
N VAL A 228 8.22 1.39 5.40
CA VAL A 228 9.07 0.43 6.10
C VAL A 228 8.94 -0.94 5.45
N THR A 229 10.03 -1.67 5.35
CA THR A 229 10.07 -3.04 4.85
C THR A 229 10.68 -3.97 5.86
N ALA A 230 10.21 -5.22 5.87
CA ALA A 230 10.74 -6.27 6.70
C ALA A 230 10.94 -7.56 5.86
N GLY A 231 12.02 -8.27 6.08
CA GLY A 231 12.33 -9.47 5.31
C GLY A 231 12.57 -9.20 3.83
N SER A 232 12.78 -10.25 3.05
CA SER A 232 13.13 -10.12 1.62
C SER A 232 11.93 -9.97 0.69
N CYS A 233 10.75 -10.43 1.10
CA CYS A 233 9.56 -10.56 0.25
C CYS A 233 8.34 -9.78 0.75
N ALA A 234 8.42 -9.14 1.93
CA ALA A 234 7.29 -8.38 2.45
C ALA A 234 7.06 -7.11 1.62
N PRO A 235 5.79 -6.74 1.35
CA PRO A 235 5.48 -5.48 0.71
C PRO A 235 5.87 -4.31 1.61
N GLU A 236 6.10 -3.16 1.00
CA GLU A 236 6.35 -1.94 1.74
C GLU A 236 5.13 -1.56 2.58
N LEU A 237 5.34 -1.33 3.86
CA LEU A 237 4.33 -0.81 4.76
C LEU A 237 4.32 0.71 4.66
N PRO A 238 3.28 1.35 4.12
CA PRO A 238 3.09 2.77 4.30
C PRO A 238 2.82 3.05 5.77
N LEU A 239 3.73 3.77 6.44
CA LEU A 239 3.64 3.94 7.87
C LEU A 239 2.87 5.21 8.23
N PHE A 240 3.37 6.36 7.83
CA PHE A 240 2.75 7.67 8.07
C PHE A 240 3.36 8.73 7.18
N VAL A 241 2.76 9.92 7.18
CA VAL A 241 3.36 11.11 6.58
C VAL A 241 4.00 11.93 7.70
N TRP A 242 5.32 11.93 7.74
CA TRP A 242 6.07 12.67 8.73
C TRP A 242 6.11 14.15 8.35
N LYS A 243 5.71 15.01 9.27
CA LYS A 243 5.92 16.45 9.16
C LYS A 243 7.32 16.77 9.70
N GLU A 244 8.15 17.43 8.89
CA GLU A 244 9.51 17.79 9.29
C GLU A 244 9.50 18.59 10.61
N GLY A 245 10.39 18.22 11.53
CA GLY A 245 10.49 18.84 12.86
C GLY A 245 9.57 18.24 13.93
N THR A 246 8.71 17.25 13.61
CA THR A 246 7.90 16.58 14.64
C THR A 246 8.62 15.34 15.22
N PRO A 247 8.47 15.03 16.52
CA PRO A 247 9.11 13.87 17.16
C PRO A 247 8.51 12.53 16.75
N LEU A 248 7.43 12.53 15.96
CA LEU A 248 6.66 11.36 15.58
C LEU A 248 7.53 10.24 14.96
N LEU A 249 8.54 10.61 14.18
CA LEU A 249 9.44 9.62 13.57
C LEU A 249 10.25 8.88 14.63
N GLN A 250 10.80 9.59 15.60
CA GLN A 250 11.56 8.99 16.71
C GLN A 250 10.66 8.20 17.66
N GLU A 251 9.41 8.63 17.81
CA GLU A 251 8.43 7.93 18.64
C GLU A 251 8.02 6.58 18.02
N LEU A 252 7.78 6.53 16.71
CA LEU A 252 7.37 5.32 16.01
C LEU A 252 8.55 4.44 15.57
N LEU A 253 9.69 5.05 15.24
CA LEU A 253 10.91 4.37 14.78
C LEU A 253 12.13 4.85 15.59
N PRO A 254 12.24 4.49 16.87
CA PRO A 254 13.41 4.85 17.68
C PRO A 254 14.66 4.15 17.11
N GLY A 255 15.75 4.92 17.01
CA GLY A 255 17.03 4.43 16.49
C GLY A 255 17.25 4.69 14.99
N VAL A 256 16.24 5.19 14.25
CA VAL A 256 16.45 5.66 12.89
C VAL A 256 17.10 7.04 12.94
N ALA A 257 18.38 7.10 12.57
CA ALA A 257 19.06 8.38 12.36
C ALA A 257 18.51 9.03 11.09
N LEU A 258 18.07 10.29 11.20
CA LEU A 258 17.75 11.06 10.01
C LEU A 258 19.03 11.29 9.22
N PRO A 259 19.04 11.02 7.89
CA PRO A 259 20.18 11.39 7.09
C PRO A 259 20.41 12.91 7.23
N PRO A 260 21.64 13.37 7.37
CA PRO A 260 21.94 14.78 7.41
C PRO A 260 21.35 15.46 6.17
N ASP A 261 20.89 16.68 6.32
CA ASP A 261 20.19 17.47 5.28
C ASP A 261 21.11 17.83 4.07
N THR A 262 22.29 17.27 4.02
CA THR A 262 23.20 17.34 2.89
C THR A 262 22.57 16.57 1.74
N ALA A 263 21.76 17.29 0.96
CA ALA A 263 21.38 16.80 -0.38
C ALA A 263 22.68 16.37 -1.08
N PRO A 264 22.79 15.12 -1.56
CA PRO A 264 23.93 14.75 -2.37
C PRO A 264 24.02 15.78 -3.50
N ASP A 265 25.20 16.36 -3.68
CA ASP A 265 25.45 17.41 -4.66
C ASP A 265 25.21 16.81 -6.06
N ILE A 266 23.94 16.79 -6.46
CA ILE A 266 23.54 16.31 -7.79
C ILE A 266 24.03 17.40 -8.73
N THR A 267 25.20 17.21 -9.27
CA THR A 267 25.79 18.08 -10.27
C THR A 267 24.75 18.31 -11.37
N ARG A 268 24.53 19.54 -11.81
CA ARG A 268 23.59 19.87 -12.90
C ARG A 268 23.74 18.96 -14.13
N ARG A 269 24.92 18.37 -14.34
CA ARG A 269 25.19 17.38 -15.39
C ARG A 269 24.51 16.04 -15.16
N SER A 270 24.35 15.58 -13.92
CA SER A 270 23.64 14.32 -13.64
C SER A 270 22.12 14.47 -13.81
N MET A 271 21.57 15.69 -13.72
CA MET A 271 20.17 15.95 -14.07
C MET A 271 19.84 15.57 -15.53
N ILE A 272 20.78 15.74 -16.45
CA ILE A 272 20.60 15.42 -17.87
C ILE A 272 20.35 13.93 -18.09
N TYR A 273 20.92 13.05 -17.26
CA TYR A 273 20.72 11.61 -17.35
C TYR A 273 19.33 11.16 -16.85
N PHE A 274 18.69 11.97 -15.98
CA PHE A 274 17.35 11.67 -15.45
C PHE A 274 16.23 12.34 -16.26
N LEU A 275 16.54 13.34 -17.04
CA LEU A 275 15.59 14.04 -17.93
C LEU A 275 14.89 13.10 -18.93
N PRO A 276 15.57 12.17 -19.63
CA PRO A 276 14.91 11.29 -20.59
C PRO A 276 13.95 10.29 -19.92
N ALA A 277 14.21 9.87 -18.70
CA ALA A 277 13.37 8.93 -17.95
C ALA A 277 12.11 9.58 -17.37
N GLY A 278 12.12 10.90 -17.18
CA GLY A 278 11.00 11.67 -16.59
C GLY A 278 10.10 12.39 -17.59
N LEU A 279 10.57 12.60 -18.83
CA LEU A 279 9.89 13.46 -19.80
C LEU A 279 8.59 12.93 -20.42
N PRO A 280 8.30 11.60 -20.57
CA PRO A 280 7.04 11.24 -21.19
C PRO A 280 5.83 11.11 -20.27
N LEU A 281 5.96 10.99 -18.95
CA LEU A 281 4.86 10.47 -18.13
C LEU A 281 4.62 11.12 -16.76
N GLY A 282 5.11 12.32 -16.53
CA GLY A 282 4.73 13.08 -15.32
C GLY A 282 5.56 12.77 -14.07
N PRO A 283 5.36 13.54 -13.02
CA PRO A 283 6.34 13.89 -12.00
C PRO A 283 6.44 12.84 -10.91
N VAL A 284 7.15 11.75 -11.13
CA VAL A 284 7.58 10.90 -10.03
C VAL A 284 9.06 10.56 -10.20
N SER A 285 9.91 11.53 -9.98
CA SER A 285 11.31 11.27 -9.70
C SER A 285 11.44 10.84 -8.26
N TYR A 286 11.40 9.54 -8.02
CA TYR A 286 11.78 8.98 -6.74
C TYR A 286 13.30 8.99 -6.64
N THR A 287 13.85 9.87 -5.84
CA THR A 287 15.21 9.71 -5.34
C THR A 287 15.16 8.69 -4.22
N HIS A 288 15.49 7.42 -4.53
CA HIS A 288 15.76 6.40 -3.53
C HIS A 288 17.06 6.76 -2.80
N LEU A 289 16.97 7.37 -1.66
CA LEU A 289 18.04 7.37 -0.67
C LEU A 289 17.94 6.06 0.11
N ARG A 290 18.63 5.03 -0.36
CA ARG A 290 18.90 3.85 0.45
C ARG A 290 19.91 4.26 1.52
N ALA A 291 19.48 4.45 2.74
CA ALA A 291 20.36 4.38 3.88
C ALA A 291 20.61 2.89 4.15
N HIS A 292 21.71 2.37 3.61
CA HIS A 292 22.28 1.12 4.07
C HIS A 292 22.99 1.44 5.38
N GLU A 293 22.33 1.22 6.48
CA GLU A 293 23.01 1.00 7.74
C GLU A 293 22.67 -0.41 8.18
N THR A 294 23.70 -1.25 8.07
CA THR A 294 23.83 -2.52 8.77
C THR A 294 23.76 -2.26 10.27
N LEU A 295 22.73 -2.74 10.91
CA LEU A 295 22.69 -3.00 12.34
C LEU A 295 23.31 -4.37 12.62
#